data_2644aa2055d96cd07aac7aeb40d5baae
#
_entry.id   2644aa2055d96cd07aac7aeb40d5baae
#
_cell.length_a   1.000
_cell.length_b   1.000
_cell.length_c   1.000
_cell.angle_alpha   90.00
_cell.angle_beta   90.00
_cell.angle_gamma   90.00
#
_symmetry.space_group_name_H-M   'P 1'
#
loop_
_entity.id
_entity.type
_entity.pdbx_description
1 polymer ?
#
loop_
_entity_poly.entity_id
_entity_poly.type
_entity_poly.pdbx_seq_one_letter_code
_entity_poly.pdbx_strand_id
1 'polypeptide(L)'
;MANEYERFMTVDWVVDGRRERVKVQENEAKMRRIAEHMHEHSSVAWQALTAFVQRLPCSQSILAVLRMMSTWCNALFGRMRTPLLTTAESAVVVLVGGLIGINMALITVVAEWASDLKHGYCSAGWWLNKKFCCWEQMDPGGPGGGSHKGLQAVAAAAAAAAANVTTTTTALVSRNNSTDPVVQDTCPEWIEWAEWTLPSWCSYILISALLACASAVLVRSYAPYAAGSGISEIKCVLSGFAIRGFLSARTLAIKSLGLPLAIASGLSVGKEGPAVHVACCIGNTIAHALRWLVPSHAKLRELLTASSAAGVAVAFGSPVGGVLFALEEMTSHFPPHTMWRTFLCALASTVVLSFMNPYRTGKLVLFQVEYNDTWHYFEIVSFVLLGVFGGLYGEYVVRFHLQVQRFR
;
A
#
# COMPACT_ATOMS: atom_id res chain seq x y z
N MET A 1 27.68 0.43 20.69
CA MET A 1 27.47 -0.48 19.53
C MET A 1 27.45 -1.96 19.93
N ALA A 2 28.31 -2.47 20.81
CA ALA A 2 28.29 -3.91 21.19
C ALA A 2 26.99 -4.37 21.85
N ASN A 3 26.32 -3.55 22.66
CA ASN A 3 25.05 -3.90 23.33
C ASN A 3 23.81 -3.94 22.41
N GLU A 4 23.89 -3.45 21.20
CA GLU A 4 22.76 -3.48 20.25
C GLU A 4 22.61 -4.86 19.59
N TYR A 5 23.72 -5.57 19.38
CA TYR A 5 23.72 -6.89 18.73
C TYR A 5 23.30 -8.04 19.67
N GLU A 6 23.34 -7.88 20.98
CA GLU A 6 22.88 -8.90 21.93
C GLU A 6 21.35 -9.10 21.94
N ARG A 7 20.60 -8.22 21.28
CA ARG A 7 19.13 -8.30 21.16
C ARG A 7 18.64 -9.02 19.90
N PHE A 8 19.55 -9.44 19.03
CA PHE A 8 19.18 -10.18 17.82
C PHE A 8 18.95 -11.65 18.15
N MET A 9 17.76 -12.14 17.82
CA MET A 9 17.41 -13.55 17.84
C MET A 9 17.28 -14.04 16.41
N THR A 10 17.78 -15.23 16.13
CA THR A 10 17.61 -15.89 14.83
C THR A 10 16.46 -16.87 14.88
N VAL A 11 15.64 -16.88 13.86
CA VAL A 11 14.56 -17.86 13.65
C VAL A 11 14.94 -18.69 12.43
N ASP A 12 15.12 -20.00 12.64
CA ASP A 12 15.29 -20.93 11.53
C ASP A 12 13.91 -21.29 10.94
N TRP A 13 13.58 -20.62 9.85
CA TRP A 13 12.31 -20.81 9.15
C TRP A 13 12.09 -22.23 8.63
N VAL A 14 13.16 -22.95 8.28
CA VAL A 14 13.08 -24.33 7.79
C VAL A 14 12.70 -25.26 8.93
N VAL A 15 13.35 -25.10 10.08
CA VAL A 15 13.06 -25.88 11.28
C VAL A 15 11.67 -25.54 11.81
N ASP A 16 11.30 -24.27 11.85
CA ASP A 16 9.98 -23.83 12.32
C ASP A 16 8.86 -24.32 11.40
N GLY A 17 9.02 -24.24 10.09
CA GLY A 17 8.08 -24.77 9.11
C GLY A 17 7.96 -26.29 9.14
N ARG A 18 9.05 -27.01 9.54
CA ARG A 18 8.99 -28.46 9.78
C ARG A 18 8.24 -28.78 11.05
N ARG A 19 8.49 -28.04 12.14
CA ARG A 19 7.75 -28.18 13.41
C ARG A 19 6.25 -27.90 13.24
N GLU A 20 5.90 -26.90 12.43
CA GLU A 20 4.51 -26.60 12.14
C GLU A 20 3.83 -27.75 11.38
N ARG A 21 4.48 -28.30 10.35
CA ARG A 21 3.93 -29.47 9.64
C ARG A 21 3.67 -30.65 10.58
N VAL A 22 4.59 -30.90 11.51
CA VAL A 22 4.39 -31.96 12.53
C VAL A 22 3.20 -31.64 13.42
N LYS A 23 3.07 -30.39 13.93
CA LYS A 23 1.93 -29.97 14.74
C LYS A 23 0.60 -30.06 14.00
N VAL A 24 0.58 -29.70 12.72
CA VAL A 24 -0.62 -29.83 11.87
C VAL A 24 -1.00 -31.31 11.75
N GLN A 25 -0.02 -32.19 11.45
CA GLN A 25 -0.27 -33.64 11.39
C GLN A 25 -0.74 -34.22 12.73
N GLU A 26 -0.13 -33.80 13.85
CA GLU A 26 -0.58 -34.21 15.20
C GLU A 26 -2.00 -33.73 15.51
N ASN A 27 -2.33 -32.50 15.14
CA ASN A 27 -3.67 -31.97 15.32
C ASN A 27 -4.70 -32.67 14.43
N GLU A 28 -4.34 -32.99 13.19
CA GLU A 28 -5.19 -33.80 12.30
C GLU A 28 -5.39 -35.21 12.86
N ALA A 29 -4.32 -35.83 13.38
CA ALA A 29 -4.42 -37.14 14.03
C ALA A 29 -5.28 -37.10 15.30
N LYS A 30 -5.15 -36.04 16.14
CA LYS A 30 -6.05 -35.82 17.29
C LYS A 30 -7.49 -35.65 16.87
N MET A 31 -7.74 -34.86 15.82
CA MET A 31 -9.08 -34.65 15.30
C MET A 31 -9.70 -35.92 14.70
N ARG A 32 -8.89 -36.76 14.05
CA ARG A 32 -9.33 -38.09 13.58
C ARG A 32 -9.74 -38.97 14.76
N ARG A 33 -8.92 -39.03 15.82
CA ARG A 33 -9.26 -39.81 17.05
C ARG A 33 -10.51 -39.30 17.71
N ILE A 34 -10.70 -37.98 17.82
CA ILE A 34 -11.92 -37.36 18.36
C ILE A 34 -13.13 -37.71 17.46
N ALA A 35 -12.97 -37.65 16.15
CA ALA A 35 -14.00 -38.04 15.20
C ALA A 35 -14.35 -39.54 15.29
N GLU A 36 -13.36 -40.40 15.45
CA GLU A 36 -13.53 -41.84 15.67
C GLU A 36 -14.28 -42.10 17.00
N HIS A 37 -13.87 -41.42 18.07
CA HIS A 37 -14.54 -41.53 19.38
C HIS A 37 -15.98 -41.00 19.38
N MET A 38 -16.21 -39.87 18.66
CA MET A 38 -17.59 -39.35 18.47
C MET A 38 -18.41 -40.29 17.58
N HIS A 39 -17.81 -40.92 16.61
CA HIS A 39 -18.46 -41.94 15.76
C HIS A 39 -18.82 -43.18 16.58
N GLU A 40 -17.96 -43.60 17.49
CA GLU A 40 -18.18 -44.73 18.39
C GLU A 40 -19.32 -44.44 19.39
N HIS A 41 -19.30 -43.25 20.00
CA HIS A 41 -20.40 -42.81 20.88
C HIS A 41 -21.71 -42.55 20.11
N SER A 42 -21.63 -42.00 18.90
CA SER A 42 -22.81 -41.84 18.06
C SER A 42 -23.33 -43.19 17.56
N SER A 43 -22.47 -44.21 17.38
CA SER A 43 -22.91 -45.56 17.00
C SER A 43 -23.71 -46.21 18.09
N VAL A 44 -23.36 -46.04 19.37
CA VAL A 44 -24.15 -46.53 20.52
C VAL A 44 -25.50 -45.81 20.61
N ALA A 45 -25.52 -44.48 20.49
CA ALA A 45 -26.76 -43.71 20.42
C ALA A 45 -27.61 -44.07 19.19
N TRP A 46 -26.97 -44.29 18.06
CA TRP A 46 -27.60 -44.78 16.83
C TRP A 46 -28.14 -46.20 16.95
N GLN A 47 -27.41 -47.09 17.64
CA GLN A 47 -27.91 -48.43 17.92
C GLN A 47 -29.14 -48.40 18.81
N ALA A 48 -29.17 -47.55 19.85
CA ALA A 48 -30.33 -47.35 20.67
C ALA A 48 -31.50 -46.74 19.90
N LEU A 49 -31.22 -45.75 19.03
CA LEU A 49 -32.25 -45.12 18.17
C LEU A 49 -32.75 -46.08 17.08
N THR A 50 -31.88 -46.88 16.49
CA THR A 50 -32.25 -47.88 15.48
C THR A 50 -33.05 -49.01 16.11
N ALA A 51 -32.74 -49.46 17.34
CA ALA A 51 -33.50 -50.41 18.10
C ALA A 51 -34.90 -49.90 18.47
N PHE A 52 -35.01 -48.59 18.73
CA PHE A 52 -36.30 -47.95 19.00
C PHE A 52 -37.15 -47.81 17.73
N VAL A 53 -36.53 -47.37 16.61
CA VAL A 53 -37.20 -47.16 15.30
C VAL A 53 -37.60 -48.51 14.67
N GLN A 54 -36.88 -49.60 14.91
CA GLN A 54 -37.23 -50.94 14.43
C GLN A 54 -38.56 -51.48 15.02
N ARG A 55 -39.05 -50.86 16.12
CA ARG A 55 -40.37 -51.19 16.70
C ARG A 55 -41.53 -50.48 16.00
N LEU A 56 -41.29 -49.62 15.03
CA LEU A 56 -42.30 -48.88 14.29
C LEU A 56 -42.60 -49.55 12.92
N PRO A 57 -43.84 -49.63 12.47
CA PRO A 57 -44.24 -50.39 11.27
C PRO A 57 -43.73 -49.84 9.92
N CYS A 58 -42.99 -48.72 9.92
CA CYS A 58 -42.46 -48.08 8.68
C CYS A 58 -40.92 -47.87 8.74
N SER A 59 -40.19 -48.80 9.40
CA SER A 59 -38.82 -48.53 9.90
C SER A 59 -37.73 -48.46 8.82
N GLN A 60 -37.79 -49.19 7.75
CA GLN A 60 -36.65 -49.31 6.80
C GLN A 60 -36.37 -48.03 5.98
N SER A 61 -37.41 -47.36 5.53
CA SER A 61 -37.26 -46.12 4.77
C SER A 61 -36.75 -44.93 5.60
N ILE A 62 -37.20 -44.84 6.86
CA ILE A 62 -36.79 -43.77 7.81
C ILE A 62 -35.32 -43.97 8.22
N LEU A 63 -34.89 -45.20 8.45
CA LEU A 63 -33.50 -45.52 8.78
C LEU A 63 -32.53 -45.24 7.59
N ALA A 64 -32.95 -45.51 6.36
CA ALA A 64 -32.18 -45.20 5.18
C ALA A 64 -31.99 -43.67 5.02
N VAL A 65 -33.05 -42.89 5.21
CA VAL A 65 -33.01 -41.43 5.14
C VAL A 65 -32.15 -40.82 6.23
N LEU A 66 -32.25 -41.31 7.46
CA LEU A 66 -31.45 -40.84 8.59
C LEU A 66 -29.95 -41.18 8.41
N ARG A 67 -29.62 -42.37 7.91
CA ARG A 67 -28.22 -42.71 7.55
C ARG A 67 -27.69 -41.83 6.42
N MET A 68 -28.50 -41.60 5.41
CA MET A 68 -28.15 -40.73 4.30
C MET A 68 -27.92 -39.27 4.76
N MET A 69 -28.76 -38.75 5.64
CA MET A 69 -28.60 -37.42 6.23
C MET A 69 -27.33 -37.32 7.11
N SER A 70 -27.05 -38.33 7.94
CA SER A 70 -25.83 -38.29 8.78
C SER A 70 -24.54 -38.36 7.97
N THR A 71 -24.50 -39.20 6.91
CA THR A 71 -23.34 -39.25 5.98
C THR A 71 -23.21 -37.96 5.19
N TRP A 72 -24.31 -37.36 4.75
CA TRP A 72 -24.32 -36.07 4.09
C TRP A 72 -23.86 -34.93 5.01
N CYS A 73 -24.37 -34.85 6.24
CA CYS A 73 -23.91 -33.87 7.23
C CYS A 73 -22.42 -33.99 7.53
N ASN A 74 -21.91 -35.19 7.77
CA ASN A 74 -20.48 -35.43 8.05
C ASN A 74 -19.60 -35.11 6.83
N ALA A 75 -20.05 -35.43 5.62
CA ALA A 75 -19.36 -35.09 4.40
C ALA A 75 -19.36 -33.57 4.11
N LEU A 76 -20.48 -32.89 4.37
CA LEU A 76 -20.60 -31.43 4.24
C LEU A 76 -19.74 -30.68 5.28
N PHE A 77 -19.78 -31.10 6.55
CA PHE A 77 -18.94 -30.48 7.59
C PHE A 77 -17.44 -30.68 7.34
N GLY A 78 -17.02 -31.87 6.91
CA GLY A 78 -15.62 -32.14 6.52
C GLY A 78 -15.20 -31.34 5.28
N ARG A 79 -16.10 -31.19 4.32
CA ARG A 79 -15.82 -30.49 3.06
C ARG A 79 -15.81 -28.96 3.20
N MET A 80 -16.57 -28.41 4.16
CA MET A 80 -16.63 -26.95 4.41
C MET A 80 -15.48 -26.44 5.28
N ARG A 81 -14.84 -27.26 6.09
CA ARG A 81 -13.83 -26.83 7.07
C ARG A 81 -12.50 -26.42 6.43
N THR A 82 -12.05 -27.13 5.41
CA THR A 82 -10.81 -26.80 4.67
C THR A 82 -10.95 -25.51 3.85
N PRO A 83 -12.04 -25.31 3.06
CA PRO A 83 -12.21 -24.04 2.35
C PRO A 83 -12.45 -22.85 3.29
N LEU A 84 -13.09 -23.04 4.46
CA LEU A 84 -13.32 -21.97 5.42
C LEU A 84 -12.02 -21.43 6.02
N LEU A 85 -11.04 -22.29 6.34
CA LEU A 85 -9.74 -21.87 6.84
C LEU A 85 -8.91 -21.16 5.77
N THR A 86 -8.91 -21.65 4.53
CA THR A 86 -8.20 -21.00 3.41
C THR A 86 -8.83 -19.67 3.03
N THR A 87 -10.15 -19.54 3.10
CA THR A 87 -10.84 -18.27 2.90
C THR A 87 -10.57 -17.27 4.02
N ALA A 88 -10.49 -17.72 5.28
CA ALA A 88 -10.15 -16.87 6.42
C ALA A 88 -8.71 -16.33 6.31
N GLU A 89 -7.75 -17.16 5.93
CA GLU A 89 -6.37 -16.72 5.69
C GLU A 89 -6.28 -15.69 4.54
N SER A 90 -7.00 -15.92 3.45
CA SER A 90 -7.06 -14.96 2.33
C SER A 90 -7.75 -13.66 2.74
N ALA A 91 -8.78 -13.72 3.59
CA ALA A 91 -9.44 -12.52 4.13
C ALA A 91 -8.49 -11.67 5.00
N VAL A 92 -7.62 -12.30 5.81
CA VAL A 92 -6.59 -11.57 6.56
C VAL A 92 -5.62 -10.84 5.63
N VAL A 93 -5.19 -11.50 4.56
CA VAL A 93 -4.27 -10.89 3.58
C VAL A 93 -4.91 -9.68 2.89
N VAL A 94 -6.18 -9.78 2.49
CA VAL A 94 -6.94 -8.66 1.89
C VAL A 94 -7.15 -7.53 2.90
N LEU A 95 -7.48 -7.84 4.14
CA LEU A 95 -7.63 -6.87 5.22
C LEU A 95 -6.31 -6.10 5.46
N VAL A 96 -5.19 -6.81 5.54
CA VAL A 96 -3.86 -6.19 5.69
C VAL A 96 -3.55 -5.28 4.49
N GLY A 97 -3.79 -5.76 3.27
CA GLY A 97 -3.63 -4.96 2.05
C GLY A 97 -4.49 -3.69 2.08
N GLY A 98 -5.75 -3.80 2.44
CA GLY A 98 -6.67 -2.66 2.58
C GLY A 98 -6.17 -1.61 3.59
N LEU A 99 -5.73 -2.04 4.77
CA LEU A 99 -5.19 -1.15 5.80
C LEU A 99 -3.88 -0.48 5.37
N ILE A 100 -3.03 -1.17 4.62
CA ILE A 100 -1.83 -0.59 4.02
C ILE A 100 -2.22 0.52 3.03
N GLY A 101 -3.20 0.25 2.15
CA GLY A 101 -3.69 1.24 1.19
C GLY A 101 -4.24 2.49 1.86
N ILE A 102 -5.09 2.34 2.89
CA ILE A 102 -5.64 3.46 3.68
C ILE A 102 -4.53 4.27 4.35
N ASN A 103 -3.61 3.60 5.06
CA ASN A 103 -2.54 4.29 5.78
C ASN A 103 -1.64 5.08 4.82
N MET A 104 -1.28 4.50 3.66
CA MET A 104 -0.46 5.19 2.66
C MET A 104 -1.18 6.35 1.99
N ALA A 105 -2.49 6.23 1.74
CA ALA A 105 -3.30 7.34 1.25
C ALA A 105 -3.33 8.50 2.26
N LEU A 106 -3.53 8.21 3.55
CA LEU A 106 -3.51 9.21 4.62
C LEU A 106 -2.14 9.90 4.72
N ILE A 107 -1.04 9.14 4.70
CA ILE A 107 0.32 9.71 4.69
C ILE A 107 0.51 10.65 3.51
N THR A 108 0.04 10.28 2.32
CA THR A 108 0.18 11.10 1.12
C THR A 108 -0.63 12.39 1.23
N VAL A 109 -1.90 12.31 1.65
CA VAL A 109 -2.77 13.48 1.84
C VAL A 109 -2.19 14.46 2.86
N VAL A 110 -1.74 13.95 4.01
CA VAL A 110 -1.13 14.79 5.06
C VAL A 110 0.19 15.41 4.59
N ALA A 111 1.01 14.67 3.84
CA ALA A 111 2.26 15.17 3.30
C ALA A 111 2.04 16.30 2.27
N GLU A 112 1.05 16.17 1.38
CA GLU A 112 0.69 17.21 0.43
C GLU A 112 0.15 18.46 1.15
N TRP A 113 -0.80 18.27 2.09
CA TRP A 113 -1.32 19.37 2.88
C TRP A 113 -0.22 20.13 3.65
N ALA A 114 0.64 19.41 4.36
CA ALA A 114 1.73 20.04 5.10
C ALA A 114 2.79 20.67 4.19
N SER A 115 2.96 20.16 2.95
CA SER A 115 3.82 20.77 1.95
C SER A 115 3.25 22.09 1.42
N ASP A 116 1.93 22.14 1.19
CA ASP A 116 1.25 23.36 0.72
C ASP A 116 1.22 24.43 1.79
N LEU A 117 1.16 24.05 3.08
CA LEU A 117 1.19 24.98 4.21
C LEU A 117 2.45 25.89 4.24
N LYS A 118 3.55 25.48 3.61
CA LYS A 118 4.76 26.31 3.48
C LYS A 118 4.55 27.52 2.56
N HIS A 119 3.64 27.39 1.60
CA HIS A 119 3.37 28.42 0.59
C HIS A 119 2.22 29.32 0.97
N GLY A 120 1.21 28.79 1.66
CA GLY A 120 0.02 29.54 2.02
C GLY A 120 -1.05 28.67 2.68
N TYR A 121 -2.26 29.19 2.73
CA TYR A 121 -3.42 28.49 3.25
C TYR A 121 -4.68 28.83 2.47
N CYS A 122 -5.69 27.96 2.56
CA CYS A 122 -6.99 28.18 1.94
C CYS A 122 -7.90 29.04 2.83
N SER A 123 -8.55 30.08 2.28
CA SER A 123 -9.50 30.93 3.00
C SER A 123 -10.78 30.20 3.41
N ALA A 124 -11.21 29.22 2.61
CA ALA A 124 -12.36 28.36 2.90
C ALA A 124 -12.13 27.38 4.05
N GLY A 125 -10.86 26.99 4.31
CA GLY A 125 -10.51 26.08 5.39
C GLY A 125 -9.01 25.77 5.43
N TRP A 126 -8.37 26.03 6.57
CA TRP A 126 -6.93 25.83 6.76
C TRP A 126 -6.47 24.35 6.62
N TRP A 127 -7.40 23.38 6.68
CA TRP A 127 -7.14 21.94 6.48
C TRP A 127 -7.18 21.50 5.00
N LEU A 128 -7.53 22.40 4.07
CA LEU A 128 -7.56 22.11 2.65
C LEU A 128 -6.17 22.36 2.03
N ASN A 129 -5.70 21.42 1.20
CA ASN A 129 -4.51 21.64 0.40
C ASN A 129 -4.85 22.50 -0.83
N LYS A 130 -3.85 23.03 -1.55
CA LYS A 130 -4.05 23.93 -2.69
C LYS A 130 -4.94 23.32 -3.78
N LYS A 131 -4.78 22.02 -4.09
CA LYS A 131 -5.58 21.31 -5.09
C LYS A 131 -7.06 21.20 -4.70
N PHE A 132 -7.35 21.02 -3.41
CA PHE A 132 -8.72 20.96 -2.91
C PHE A 132 -9.35 22.34 -2.78
N CYS A 133 -8.56 23.36 -2.49
CA CYS A 133 -8.98 24.74 -2.44
C CYS A 133 -9.38 25.27 -3.81
N CYS A 134 -8.58 24.96 -4.83
CA CYS A 134 -8.75 25.44 -6.20
C CYS A 134 -9.47 24.46 -7.13
N TRP A 135 -10.24 23.53 -6.57
CA TRP A 135 -10.92 22.46 -7.33
C TRP A 135 -11.80 22.98 -8.48
N GLU A 136 -12.64 24.01 -8.23
CA GLU A 136 -13.61 24.46 -9.22
C GLU A 136 -12.97 25.05 -10.48
N GLN A 137 -11.70 25.43 -10.39
CA GLN A 137 -10.94 26.02 -11.51
C GLN A 137 -10.14 24.98 -12.31
N MET A 138 -9.78 23.84 -11.68
CA MET A 138 -8.96 22.79 -12.33
C MET A 138 -9.77 21.78 -13.14
N ASP A 139 -11.08 21.63 -12.89
CA ASP A 139 -11.97 20.73 -13.61
C ASP A 139 -13.12 21.48 -14.29
N PRO A 140 -12.90 22.03 -15.48
CA PRO A 140 -14.00 22.65 -16.25
C PRO A 140 -15.05 21.63 -16.73
N GLY A 141 -14.84 20.33 -16.52
CA GLY A 141 -15.74 19.22 -16.92
C GLY A 141 -16.29 18.36 -15.78
N GLY A 142 -16.07 18.70 -14.51
CA GLY A 142 -16.62 17.97 -13.36
C GLY A 142 -18.12 18.23 -13.15
N PRO A 143 -18.89 17.30 -12.48
CA PRO A 143 -20.34 17.37 -12.34
C PRO A 143 -20.90 18.57 -11.56
N GLY A 144 -20.07 19.52 -11.12
CA GLY A 144 -20.47 20.74 -10.41
C GLY A 144 -20.08 22.07 -11.07
N GLY A 145 -19.19 22.09 -12.06
CA GLY A 145 -18.58 23.32 -12.57
C GLY A 145 -19.09 23.83 -13.94
N GLY A 146 -20.01 23.15 -14.59
CA GLY A 146 -20.27 23.35 -16.01
C GLY A 146 -21.50 24.15 -16.44
N SER A 147 -22.38 24.66 -15.53
CA SER A 147 -23.70 25.08 -16.01
C SER A 147 -23.83 26.55 -16.39
N HIS A 148 -22.97 27.46 -15.93
CA HIS A 148 -23.16 28.89 -16.24
C HIS A 148 -22.16 29.48 -17.24
N LYS A 149 -20.92 29.02 -17.33
CA LYS A 149 -19.95 29.57 -18.29
C LYS A 149 -19.97 28.87 -19.64
N GLY A 150 -20.30 27.59 -19.69
CA GLY A 150 -20.47 26.86 -20.95
C GLY A 150 -21.63 27.36 -21.80
N LEU A 151 -22.76 27.75 -21.18
CA LEU A 151 -23.90 28.31 -21.90
C LEU A 151 -23.61 29.69 -22.47
N GLN A 152 -22.83 30.51 -21.74
CA GLN A 152 -22.43 31.83 -22.24
C GLN A 152 -21.39 31.75 -23.36
N ALA A 153 -20.43 30.81 -23.28
CA ALA A 153 -19.45 30.58 -24.34
C ALA A 153 -20.10 30.00 -25.62
N VAL A 154 -21.06 29.10 -25.49
CA VAL A 154 -21.82 28.56 -26.62
C VAL A 154 -22.75 29.59 -27.21
N ALA A 155 -23.38 30.42 -26.39
CA ALA A 155 -24.22 31.52 -26.85
C ALA A 155 -23.40 32.65 -27.54
N ALA A 156 -22.19 32.95 -27.04
CA ALA A 156 -21.27 33.89 -27.66
C ALA A 156 -20.68 33.32 -28.97
N ALA A 157 -20.37 32.02 -29.03
CA ALA A 157 -19.92 31.35 -30.25
C ALA A 157 -21.04 31.26 -31.31
N ALA A 158 -22.29 31.02 -30.90
CA ALA A 158 -23.45 31.01 -31.79
C ALA A 158 -23.78 32.39 -32.33
N ALA A 159 -23.65 33.43 -31.50
CA ALA A 159 -23.80 34.82 -31.92
C ALA A 159 -22.67 35.28 -32.87
N ALA A 160 -21.44 34.87 -32.63
CA ALA A 160 -20.29 35.11 -33.53
C ALA A 160 -20.40 34.37 -34.86
N ALA A 161 -20.94 33.13 -34.87
CA ALA A 161 -21.17 32.37 -36.07
C ALA A 161 -22.31 32.96 -36.97
N ALA A 162 -23.28 33.62 -36.34
CA ALA A 162 -24.35 34.30 -37.09
C ALA A 162 -23.93 35.65 -37.70
N ALA A 163 -22.82 36.23 -37.22
CA ALA A 163 -22.36 37.57 -37.65
C ALA A 163 -21.24 37.53 -38.75
N ASN A 164 -20.65 36.42 -39.07
CA ASN A 164 -19.49 36.38 -39.97
C ASN A 164 -19.49 35.25 -40.99
N VAL A 165 -20.20 35.42 -42.09
CA VAL A 165 -20.00 34.66 -43.34
C VAL A 165 -18.92 35.29 -44.26
N THR A 166 -18.26 36.38 -43.85
CA THR A 166 -17.41 37.15 -44.79
C THR A 166 -15.93 37.30 -44.40
N THR A 167 -15.37 36.58 -43.41
CA THR A 167 -13.97 36.80 -43.05
C THR A 167 -13.18 35.48 -42.81
N THR A 168 -13.32 34.51 -43.71
CA THR A 168 -12.68 33.18 -43.54
C THR A 168 -11.29 33.08 -44.21
N THR A 169 -10.70 34.16 -44.67
CA THR A 169 -9.41 34.08 -45.41
C THR A 169 -8.21 34.75 -44.73
N THR A 170 -8.37 35.46 -43.65
CA THR A 170 -7.27 36.14 -42.95
C THR A 170 -6.84 35.53 -41.62
N ALA A 171 -7.55 34.51 -41.14
CA ALA A 171 -7.27 33.87 -39.82
C ALA A 171 -6.22 32.74 -39.87
N LEU A 172 -5.73 32.34 -41.02
CA LEU A 172 -4.79 31.20 -41.16
C LEU A 172 -3.30 31.59 -41.18
N VAL A 173 -2.95 32.85 -41.19
CA VAL A 173 -1.54 33.30 -41.27
C VAL A 173 -0.98 33.85 -39.93
N SER A 174 -1.81 34.05 -38.93
CA SER A 174 -1.38 34.63 -37.63
C SER A 174 -1.24 33.64 -36.47
N ARG A 175 -0.92 32.36 -36.76
CA ARG A 175 -0.82 31.33 -35.71
C ARG A 175 0.60 30.94 -35.27
N ASN A 176 1.62 31.76 -35.58
CA ASN A 176 3.00 31.45 -35.26
C ASN A 176 3.72 32.42 -34.29
N ASN A 177 3.00 33.23 -33.54
CA ASN A 177 3.59 34.00 -32.44
C ASN A 177 2.60 34.17 -31.27
N SER A 178 2.12 33.07 -30.72
CA SER A 178 1.54 33.07 -29.37
C SER A 178 2.62 32.63 -28.38
N THR A 179 3.38 33.58 -27.84
CA THR A 179 3.74 33.55 -26.45
C THR A 179 2.40 33.34 -25.72
N ASP A 180 2.11 32.08 -25.39
CA ASP A 180 1.00 31.77 -24.51
C ASP A 180 1.22 32.61 -23.24
N PRO A 181 0.28 33.47 -22.86
CA PRO A 181 0.33 34.09 -21.54
C PRO A 181 0.30 32.91 -20.58
N VAL A 182 1.33 32.78 -19.75
CA VAL A 182 1.32 31.90 -18.59
C VAL A 182 -0.01 32.20 -17.91
N VAL A 183 -0.99 31.31 -18.09
CA VAL A 183 -2.24 31.35 -17.36
C VAL A 183 -1.84 31.16 -15.91
N GLN A 184 -1.65 32.27 -15.25
CA GLN A 184 -1.39 32.33 -13.84
C GLN A 184 -2.68 31.79 -13.22
N ASP A 185 -2.67 30.52 -12.80
CA ASP A 185 -3.77 29.88 -12.06
C ASP A 185 -3.95 30.61 -10.73
N THR A 186 -4.54 31.81 -10.82
CA THR A 186 -4.87 32.63 -9.66
C THR A 186 -6.13 32.07 -9.04
N CYS A 187 -5.95 31.17 -8.09
CA CYS A 187 -7.01 30.70 -7.22
C CYS A 187 -7.29 31.79 -6.18
N PRO A 188 -8.44 32.50 -6.23
CA PRO A 188 -8.74 33.63 -5.33
C PRO A 188 -8.89 33.19 -3.87
N GLU A 189 -9.15 31.91 -3.63
CA GLU A 189 -9.32 31.38 -2.28
C GLU A 189 -7.98 30.94 -1.63
N TRP A 190 -6.90 30.89 -2.41
CA TRP A 190 -5.58 30.57 -1.90
C TRP A 190 -4.82 31.83 -1.49
N ILE A 191 -4.54 31.96 -0.20
CA ILE A 191 -3.82 33.12 0.37
C ILE A 191 -2.37 32.69 0.62
N GLU A 192 -1.43 33.38 0.00
CA GLU A 192 0.01 33.21 0.25
C GLU A 192 0.41 33.98 1.51
N TRP A 193 1.42 33.49 2.24
CA TRP A 193 1.87 34.10 3.50
C TRP A 193 2.39 35.53 3.33
N ALA A 194 2.95 35.86 2.17
CA ALA A 194 3.43 37.20 1.88
C ALA A 194 3.51 37.42 0.36
N GLU A 195 3.17 38.62 -0.09
CA GLU A 195 3.27 39.06 -1.49
C GLU A 195 4.73 39.34 -1.90
N TRP A 196 5.58 39.67 -0.95
CA TRP A 196 6.97 40.00 -1.20
C TRP A 196 7.86 38.74 -1.14
N THR A 197 8.84 38.67 -2.03
CA THR A 197 9.72 37.49 -2.17
C THR A 197 10.54 37.18 -0.91
N LEU A 198 11.08 38.18 -0.22
CA LEU A 198 11.91 37.97 0.98
C LEU A 198 11.13 37.37 2.16
N PRO A 199 10.01 37.95 2.63
CA PRO A 199 9.26 37.38 3.74
C PRO A 199 8.63 36.01 3.37
N SER A 200 8.21 35.81 2.14
CA SER A 200 7.73 34.50 1.66
C SER A 200 8.84 33.45 1.74
N TRP A 201 10.05 33.77 1.36
CA TRP A 201 11.21 32.88 1.46
C TRP A 201 11.58 32.57 2.92
N CYS A 202 11.56 33.58 3.81
CA CYS A 202 11.80 33.38 5.24
C CYS A 202 10.74 32.49 5.89
N SER A 203 9.44 32.69 5.58
CA SER A 203 8.37 31.84 6.08
C SER A 203 8.49 30.39 5.61
N TYR A 204 8.84 30.18 4.35
CA TYR A 204 9.10 28.86 3.79
C TYR A 204 10.22 28.11 4.53
N ILE A 205 11.35 28.79 4.76
CA ILE A 205 12.50 28.19 5.47
C ILE A 205 12.12 27.86 6.92
N LEU A 206 11.46 28.80 7.60
CA LEU A 206 11.06 28.63 9.00
C LEU A 206 10.13 27.43 9.17
N ILE A 207 9.07 27.35 8.37
CA ILE A 207 8.10 26.25 8.44
C ILE A 207 8.77 24.92 8.08
N SER A 208 9.62 24.89 7.03
CA SER A 208 10.38 23.68 6.65
C SER A 208 11.30 23.21 7.80
N ALA A 209 12.01 24.12 8.45
CA ALA A 209 12.87 23.79 9.58
C ALA A 209 12.08 23.27 10.79
N LEU A 210 10.93 23.88 11.09
CA LEU A 210 10.03 23.43 12.17
C LEU A 210 9.50 22.00 11.90
N LEU A 211 9.06 21.71 10.68
CA LEU A 211 8.57 20.38 10.28
C LEU A 211 9.70 19.32 10.38
N ALA A 212 10.91 19.66 9.91
CA ALA A 212 12.06 18.77 10.02
C ALA A 212 12.45 18.49 11.48
N CYS A 213 12.53 19.54 12.32
CA CYS A 213 12.78 19.41 13.75
C CYS A 213 11.71 18.57 14.46
N ALA A 214 10.43 18.84 14.18
CA ALA A 214 9.32 18.07 14.76
C ALA A 214 9.43 16.58 14.42
N SER A 215 9.68 16.25 13.14
CA SER A 215 9.88 14.86 12.71
C SER A 215 11.09 14.22 13.42
N ALA A 216 12.23 14.92 13.51
CA ALA A 216 13.43 14.41 14.16
C ALA A 216 13.23 14.17 15.67
N VAL A 217 12.61 15.10 16.38
CA VAL A 217 12.29 14.98 17.81
C VAL A 217 11.33 13.82 18.05
N LEU A 218 10.28 13.70 17.22
CA LEU A 218 9.29 12.63 17.33
C LEU A 218 9.95 11.25 17.21
N VAL A 219 10.77 11.05 16.19
CA VAL A 219 11.46 9.78 15.95
C VAL A 219 12.48 9.49 17.06
N ARG A 220 13.31 10.47 17.42
CA ARG A 220 14.37 10.30 18.44
C ARG A 220 13.82 9.98 19.82
N SER A 221 12.71 10.64 20.22
CA SER A 221 12.16 10.52 21.57
C SER A 221 11.31 9.26 21.76
N TYR A 222 10.56 8.86 20.74
CA TYR A 222 9.54 7.81 20.91
C TYR A 222 9.87 6.49 20.22
N ALA A 223 10.49 6.51 19.05
CA ALA A 223 10.76 5.29 18.28
C ALA A 223 12.02 5.43 17.41
N PRO A 224 13.22 5.18 17.94
CA PRO A 224 14.48 5.26 17.17
C PRO A 224 14.49 4.34 15.94
N TYR A 225 13.79 3.20 16.01
CA TYR A 225 13.64 2.28 14.87
C TYR A 225 12.75 2.80 13.74
N ALA A 226 12.02 3.90 13.92
CA ALA A 226 11.28 4.56 12.85
C ALA A 226 12.20 5.35 11.90
N ALA A 227 13.48 5.59 12.27
CA ALA A 227 14.45 6.25 11.41
C ALA A 227 14.80 5.40 10.19
N GLY A 228 15.20 6.05 9.10
CA GLY A 228 15.64 5.42 7.86
C GLY A 228 14.54 4.77 7.03
N SER A 229 14.91 4.10 5.95
CA SER A 229 13.97 3.43 5.05
C SER A 229 13.38 2.16 5.66
N GLY A 230 14.19 1.33 6.30
CA GLY A 230 13.81 0.07 6.92
C GLY A 230 13.80 -1.13 5.96
N ILE A 231 14.11 -0.97 4.67
CA ILE A 231 14.11 -2.08 3.70
C ILE A 231 15.18 -3.12 4.04
N SER A 232 16.40 -2.67 4.37
CA SER A 232 17.52 -3.55 4.74
C SER A 232 17.20 -4.37 5.96
N GLU A 233 16.62 -3.77 6.98
CA GLU A 233 16.23 -4.44 8.21
C GLU A 233 15.08 -5.44 7.98
N ILE A 234 14.10 -5.11 7.12
CA ILE A 234 13.04 -6.04 6.74
C ILE A 234 13.61 -7.24 6.00
N LYS A 235 14.57 -7.03 5.10
CA LYS A 235 15.27 -8.10 4.42
C LYS A 235 15.97 -9.04 5.41
N CYS A 236 16.61 -8.48 6.45
CA CYS A 236 17.18 -9.26 7.56
C CYS A 236 16.10 -10.03 8.33
N VAL A 237 14.96 -9.38 8.65
CA VAL A 237 13.85 -10.04 9.35
C VAL A 237 13.28 -11.19 8.52
N LEU A 238 13.08 -11.01 7.22
CA LEU A 238 12.60 -12.05 6.31
C LEU A 238 13.63 -13.20 6.14
N SER A 239 14.90 -12.92 6.33
CA SER A 239 15.98 -13.94 6.34
C SER A 239 16.07 -14.69 7.68
N GLY A 240 15.35 -14.28 8.73
CA GLY A 240 15.28 -15.00 10.00
C GLY A 240 15.80 -14.26 11.21
N PHE A 241 16.24 -13.01 11.08
CA PHE A 241 16.67 -12.22 12.22
C PHE A 241 15.48 -11.52 12.90
N ALA A 242 15.29 -11.72 14.19
CA ALA A 242 14.24 -11.06 14.95
C ALA A 242 14.78 -9.79 15.60
N ILE A 243 14.32 -8.62 15.13
CA ILE A 243 14.68 -7.31 15.69
C ILE A 243 13.53 -6.86 16.58
N ARG A 244 13.75 -6.87 17.91
CA ARG A 244 12.73 -6.48 18.88
C ARG A 244 12.38 -5.00 18.77
N GLY A 245 11.09 -4.68 18.68
CA GLY A 245 10.61 -3.30 18.63
C GLY A 245 10.58 -2.67 17.23
N PHE A 246 11.23 -3.26 16.23
CA PHE A 246 11.29 -2.75 14.87
C PHE A 246 9.92 -2.77 14.15
N LEU A 247 9.19 -3.88 14.23
CA LEU A 247 7.84 -4.04 13.65
C LEU A 247 6.72 -3.80 14.68
N SER A 248 6.93 -2.91 15.66
CA SER A 248 5.93 -2.65 16.70
C SER A 248 4.86 -1.66 16.23
N ALA A 249 3.67 -1.73 16.86
CA ALA A 249 2.61 -0.74 16.64
C ALA A 249 3.04 0.69 17.00
N ARG A 250 3.95 0.84 17.99
CA ARG A 250 4.54 2.14 18.34
C ARG A 250 5.38 2.70 17.18
N THR A 251 6.23 1.87 16.59
CA THR A 251 7.04 2.25 15.42
C THR A 251 6.14 2.59 14.23
N LEU A 252 5.06 1.83 14.02
CA LEU A 252 4.04 2.12 13.01
C LEU A 252 3.47 3.52 13.18
N ALA A 253 2.95 3.85 14.38
CA ALA A 253 2.32 5.14 14.65
C ALA A 253 3.30 6.31 14.45
N ILE A 254 4.49 6.19 15.03
CA ILE A 254 5.51 7.26 14.93
C ILE A 254 6.00 7.44 13.49
N LYS A 255 6.18 6.34 12.74
CA LYS A 255 6.59 6.43 11.34
C LYS A 255 5.49 7.00 10.45
N SER A 256 4.24 6.61 10.67
CA SER A 256 3.10 7.16 9.92
C SER A 256 2.88 8.66 10.16
N LEU A 257 3.25 9.19 11.34
CA LEU A 257 3.17 10.62 11.64
C LEU A 257 4.45 11.36 11.22
N GLY A 258 5.62 10.78 11.45
CA GLY A 258 6.90 11.44 11.18
C GLY A 258 7.24 11.52 9.69
N LEU A 259 6.78 10.53 8.89
CA LEU A 259 7.08 10.48 7.45
C LEU A 259 6.46 11.67 6.69
N PRO A 260 5.17 12.00 6.81
CA PRO A 260 4.61 13.16 6.14
C PRO A 260 5.27 14.47 6.55
N LEU A 261 5.67 14.63 7.82
CA LEU A 261 6.40 15.82 8.29
C LEU A 261 7.78 15.93 7.64
N ALA A 262 8.51 14.79 7.53
CA ALA A 262 9.81 14.75 6.89
C ALA A 262 9.73 15.06 5.37
N ILE A 263 8.71 14.54 4.67
CA ILE A 263 8.50 14.82 3.25
C ILE A 263 8.11 16.30 3.07
N ALA A 264 7.17 16.78 3.86
CA ALA A 264 6.68 18.14 3.79
C ALA A 264 7.75 19.18 4.12
N SER A 265 8.76 18.85 4.94
CA SER A 265 9.88 19.75 5.22
C SER A 265 10.73 20.10 4.00
N GLY A 266 10.58 19.36 2.88
CA GLY A 266 11.37 19.57 1.66
C GLY A 266 12.75 18.91 1.71
N LEU A 267 13.01 18.04 2.68
CA LEU A 267 14.20 17.21 2.68
C LEU A 267 14.18 16.25 1.47
N SER A 268 15.36 15.96 0.93
CA SER A 268 15.52 15.02 -0.19
C SER A 268 15.32 13.57 0.31
N VAL A 269 14.10 13.22 0.66
CA VAL A 269 13.70 11.91 1.17
C VAL A 269 12.51 11.37 0.38
N GLY A 270 12.49 10.04 0.16
CA GLY A 270 11.40 9.35 -0.50
C GLY A 270 10.45 8.69 0.50
N LYS A 271 9.28 8.30 0.00
CA LYS A 271 8.27 7.54 0.76
C LYS A 271 8.32 6.04 0.47
N GLU A 272 9.01 5.61 -0.57
CA GLU A 272 8.98 4.25 -1.11
C GLU A 272 9.52 3.24 -0.09
N GLY A 273 10.73 3.47 0.44
CA GLY A 273 11.33 2.62 1.46
C GLY A 273 10.52 2.59 2.76
N PRO A 274 10.23 3.75 3.35
CA PRO A 274 9.37 3.83 4.53
C PRO A 274 7.99 3.19 4.35
N ALA A 275 7.40 3.20 3.15
CA ALA A 275 6.13 2.53 2.84
C ALA A 275 6.22 1.02 3.09
N VAL A 276 7.31 0.38 2.68
CA VAL A 276 7.54 -1.06 2.93
C VAL A 276 7.62 -1.35 4.42
N HIS A 277 8.32 -0.49 5.19
CA HIS A 277 8.41 -0.66 6.64
C HIS A 277 7.04 -0.50 7.33
N VAL A 278 6.30 0.54 6.99
CA VAL A 278 4.93 0.78 7.50
C VAL A 278 4.03 -0.40 7.17
N ALA A 279 4.07 -0.91 5.93
CA ALA A 279 3.30 -2.06 5.50
C ALA A 279 3.63 -3.31 6.32
N CYS A 280 4.92 -3.61 6.55
CA CYS A 280 5.33 -4.73 7.40
C CYS A 280 4.92 -4.54 8.87
N CYS A 281 4.95 -3.30 9.40
CA CYS A 281 4.45 -3.01 10.74
C CYS A 281 2.94 -3.27 10.86
N ILE A 282 2.14 -2.91 9.84
CA ILE A 282 0.70 -3.22 9.79
C ILE A 282 0.49 -4.73 9.76
N GLY A 283 1.18 -5.44 8.87
CA GLY A 283 1.10 -6.91 8.77
C GLY A 283 1.44 -7.60 10.08
N ASN A 284 2.52 -7.18 10.75
CA ASN A 284 2.92 -7.72 12.05
C ASN A 284 1.89 -7.42 13.16
N THR A 285 1.36 -6.19 13.21
CA THR A 285 0.37 -5.79 14.20
C THR A 285 -0.92 -6.58 14.06
N ILE A 286 -1.40 -6.78 12.82
CA ILE A 286 -2.59 -7.59 12.54
C ILE A 286 -2.33 -9.07 12.85
N ALA A 287 -1.15 -9.60 12.50
CA ALA A 287 -0.79 -10.98 12.85
C ALA A 287 -0.82 -11.21 14.36
N HIS A 288 -0.35 -10.26 15.16
CA HIS A 288 -0.41 -10.33 16.61
C HIS A 288 -1.84 -10.21 17.16
N ALA A 289 -2.68 -9.36 16.55
CA ALA A 289 -4.10 -9.24 16.94
C ALA A 289 -4.89 -10.51 16.58
N LEU A 290 -4.57 -11.15 15.46
CA LEU A 290 -5.22 -12.35 14.94
C LEU A 290 -4.36 -13.62 15.15
N ARG A 291 -3.75 -13.78 16.32
CA ARG A 291 -2.84 -14.92 16.64
C ARG A 291 -3.45 -16.29 16.41
N TRP A 292 -4.76 -16.40 16.49
CA TRP A 292 -5.48 -17.65 16.25
C TRP A 292 -5.51 -18.07 14.76
N LEU A 293 -5.38 -17.10 13.84
CA LEU A 293 -5.28 -17.34 12.38
C LEU A 293 -3.83 -17.43 11.89
N VAL A 294 -2.90 -16.76 12.58
CA VAL A 294 -1.47 -16.73 12.25
C VAL A 294 -0.67 -17.32 13.43
N PRO A 295 -0.78 -18.63 13.69
CA PRO A 295 -0.22 -19.26 14.89
C PRO A 295 1.29 -19.50 14.81
N SER A 296 1.91 -19.47 13.61
CA SER A 296 3.31 -19.84 13.41
C SER A 296 4.14 -18.72 12.83
N HIS A 297 5.45 -18.79 13.10
CA HIS A 297 6.43 -17.87 12.54
C HIS A 297 6.53 -18.00 11.01
N ALA A 298 6.32 -19.19 10.44
CA ALA A 298 6.32 -19.39 8.99
C ALA A 298 5.19 -18.62 8.31
N LYS A 299 3.95 -18.69 8.86
CA LYS A 299 2.81 -17.89 8.36
C LYS A 299 3.00 -16.39 8.57
N LEU A 300 3.62 -16.00 9.69
CA LEU A 300 3.98 -14.60 9.92
C LEU A 300 4.94 -14.09 8.84
N ARG A 301 5.96 -14.88 8.49
CA ARG A 301 6.90 -14.53 7.41
C ARG A 301 6.19 -14.39 6.07
N GLU A 302 5.29 -15.30 5.70
CA GLU A 302 4.50 -15.19 4.47
C GLU A 302 3.66 -13.90 4.46
N LEU A 303 3.02 -13.56 5.58
CA LEU A 303 2.24 -12.35 5.71
C LEU A 303 3.12 -11.08 5.62
N LEU A 304 4.32 -11.10 6.22
CA LEU A 304 5.28 -9.99 6.12
C LEU A 304 5.81 -9.82 4.69
N THR A 305 6.05 -10.93 3.98
CA THR A 305 6.41 -10.91 2.56
C THR A 305 5.29 -10.29 1.72
N ALA A 306 4.03 -10.69 1.96
CA ALA A 306 2.88 -10.12 1.29
C ALA A 306 2.71 -8.62 1.62
N SER A 307 2.94 -8.24 2.88
CA SER A 307 2.88 -6.83 3.30
C SER A 307 3.99 -5.99 2.66
N SER A 308 5.22 -6.52 2.54
CA SER A 308 6.33 -5.81 1.88
C SER A 308 6.02 -5.55 0.40
N ALA A 309 5.47 -6.55 -0.30
CA ALA A 309 5.02 -6.39 -1.69
C ALA A 309 3.92 -5.33 -1.82
N ALA A 310 2.94 -5.34 -0.90
CA ALA A 310 1.89 -4.34 -0.87
C ALA A 310 2.44 -2.92 -0.62
N GLY A 311 3.46 -2.78 0.24
CA GLY A 311 4.15 -1.51 0.47
C GLY A 311 4.81 -0.94 -0.79
N VAL A 312 5.46 -1.79 -1.59
CA VAL A 312 6.02 -1.40 -2.90
C VAL A 312 4.91 -1.10 -3.90
N ALA A 313 3.86 -1.94 -3.93
CA ALA A 313 2.75 -1.78 -4.85
C ALA A 313 2.03 -0.43 -4.68
N VAL A 314 1.79 0.02 -3.44
CA VAL A 314 1.17 1.34 -3.19
C VAL A 314 2.12 2.51 -3.46
N ALA A 315 3.44 2.30 -3.33
CA ALA A 315 4.42 3.34 -3.62
C ALA A 315 4.50 3.65 -5.12
N PHE A 316 4.45 2.60 -5.95
CA PHE A 316 4.60 2.70 -7.41
C PHE A 316 3.30 2.51 -8.20
N GLY A 317 2.18 2.23 -7.53
CA GLY A 317 0.89 1.97 -8.18
C GLY A 317 0.86 0.69 -9.01
N SER A 318 1.77 -0.27 -8.76
CA SER A 318 1.94 -1.49 -9.55
C SER A 318 1.86 -2.74 -8.66
N PRO A 319 0.74 -3.47 -8.64
CA PRO A 319 0.62 -4.71 -7.88
C PRO A 319 1.62 -5.78 -8.32
N VAL A 320 1.78 -5.96 -9.63
CA VAL A 320 2.72 -6.94 -10.19
C VAL A 320 4.15 -6.58 -9.87
N GLY A 321 4.52 -5.29 -10.04
CA GLY A 321 5.86 -4.79 -9.68
C GLY A 321 6.20 -5.03 -8.21
N GLY A 322 5.23 -4.84 -7.31
CA GLY A 322 5.39 -5.13 -5.88
C GLY A 322 5.67 -6.60 -5.58
N VAL A 323 4.95 -7.51 -6.24
CA VAL A 323 5.18 -8.96 -6.10
C VAL A 323 6.56 -9.38 -6.61
N LEU A 324 6.94 -8.88 -7.80
CA LEU A 324 8.25 -9.18 -8.40
C LEU A 324 9.40 -8.67 -7.54
N PHE A 325 9.27 -7.44 -7.00
CA PHE A 325 10.25 -6.89 -6.07
C PHE A 325 10.38 -7.74 -4.79
N ALA A 326 9.26 -8.17 -4.22
CA ALA A 326 9.28 -9.01 -3.02
C ALA A 326 9.91 -10.37 -3.29
N LEU A 327 9.69 -10.94 -4.47
CA LEU A 327 10.25 -12.22 -4.89
C LEU A 327 11.77 -12.12 -5.14
N GLU A 328 12.21 -11.07 -5.82
CA GLU A 328 13.59 -10.94 -6.29
C GLU A 328 14.51 -10.35 -5.21
N GLU A 329 14.06 -9.28 -4.54
CA GLU A 329 14.92 -8.50 -3.65
C GLU A 329 14.71 -8.82 -2.17
N MET A 330 13.47 -9.08 -1.73
CA MET A 330 13.16 -9.12 -0.30
C MET A 330 13.33 -10.50 0.32
N THR A 331 13.12 -11.57 -0.41
CA THR A 331 13.10 -12.93 0.14
C THR A 331 14.12 -13.84 -0.49
N SER A 332 14.85 -14.59 0.33
CA SER A 332 15.76 -15.65 -0.13
C SER A 332 15.05 -16.94 -0.53
N HIS A 333 13.82 -17.14 -0.05
CA HIS A 333 12.99 -18.33 -0.33
C HIS A 333 11.52 -17.93 -0.48
N PHE A 334 10.97 -18.15 -1.68
CA PHE A 334 9.60 -17.76 -2.03
C PHE A 334 8.81 -18.98 -2.51
N PRO A 335 7.99 -19.62 -1.65
CA PRO A 335 7.17 -20.75 -2.05
C PRO A 335 6.09 -20.34 -3.07
N PRO A 336 5.77 -21.17 -4.07
CA PRO A 336 4.79 -20.82 -5.12
C PRO A 336 3.39 -20.45 -4.58
N HIS A 337 2.94 -21.08 -3.48
CA HIS A 337 1.64 -20.76 -2.88
C HIS A 337 1.59 -19.35 -2.25
N THR A 338 2.74 -18.81 -1.85
CA THR A 338 2.84 -17.45 -1.29
C THR A 338 2.63 -16.39 -2.37
N MET A 339 2.96 -16.69 -3.64
CA MET A 339 2.84 -15.76 -4.75
C MET A 339 1.41 -15.22 -4.94
N TRP A 340 0.42 -16.11 -4.91
CA TRP A 340 -0.99 -15.72 -5.03
C TRP A 340 -1.44 -14.82 -3.87
N ARG A 341 -1.07 -15.18 -2.62
CA ARG A 341 -1.40 -14.37 -1.44
C ARG A 341 -0.74 -13.00 -1.49
N THR A 342 0.52 -12.95 -1.91
CA THR A 342 1.29 -11.72 -2.07
C THR A 342 0.63 -10.81 -3.11
N PHE A 343 0.20 -11.39 -4.25
CA PHE A 343 -0.52 -10.65 -5.29
C PHE A 343 -1.87 -10.10 -4.80
N LEU A 344 -2.65 -10.91 -4.07
CA LEU A 344 -3.91 -10.46 -3.49
C LEU A 344 -3.73 -9.30 -2.51
N CYS A 345 -2.69 -9.33 -1.67
CA CYS A 345 -2.37 -8.24 -0.75
C CYS A 345 -2.01 -6.96 -1.50
N ALA A 346 -1.13 -7.07 -2.49
CA ALA A 346 -0.71 -5.95 -3.33
C ALA A 346 -1.87 -5.36 -4.14
N LEU A 347 -2.72 -6.21 -4.70
CA LEU A 347 -3.93 -5.79 -5.44
C LEU A 347 -4.91 -5.06 -4.51
N ALA A 348 -5.23 -5.64 -3.35
CA ALA A 348 -6.14 -5.03 -2.39
C ALA A 348 -5.64 -3.65 -1.95
N SER A 349 -4.35 -3.51 -1.69
CA SER A 349 -3.75 -2.25 -1.26
C SER A 349 -3.81 -1.17 -2.36
N THR A 350 -3.55 -1.52 -3.61
CA THR A 350 -3.62 -0.58 -4.73
C THR A 350 -5.06 -0.21 -5.11
N VAL A 351 -6.01 -1.15 -5.01
CA VAL A 351 -7.43 -0.87 -5.23
C VAL A 351 -7.94 0.14 -4.19
N VAL A 352 -7.62 -0.06 -2.91
CA VAL A 352 -8.01 0.88 -1.85
C VAL A 352 -7.33 2.24 -2.05
N LEU A 353 -6.05 2.28 -2.42
CA LEU A 353 -5.34 3.51 -2.74
C LEU A 353 -6.01 4.25 -3.91
N SER A 354 -6.39 3.52 -4.97
CA SER A 354 -7.11 4.08 -6.13
C SER A 354 -8.47 4.65 -5.74
N PHE A 355 -9.21 3.94 -4.89
CA PHE A 355 -10.50 4.41 -4.38
C PHE A 355 -10.39 5.69 -3.54
N MET A 356 -9.35 5.78 -2.70
CA MET A 356 -9.07 6.99 -1.93
C MET A 356 -8.63 8.19 -2.79
N ASN A 357 -8.10 7.90 -4.01
CA ASN A 357 -7.64 8.90 -4.99
C ASN A 357 -6.87 10.09 -4.36
N PRO A 358 -5.75 9.85 -3.63
CA PRO A 358 -5.08 10.87 -2.84
C PRO A 358 -4.56 12.05 -3.67
N TYR A 359 -4.26 11.81 -4.97
CA TYR A 359 -3.75 12.84 -5.89
C TYR A 359 -4.85 13.56 -6.66
N ARG A 360 -6.11 13.14 -6.59
CA ARG A 360 -7.26 13.66 -7.36
C ARG A 360 -7.06 13.75 -8.88
N THR A 361 -6.07 13.07 -9.40
CA THR A 361 -5.78 13.01 -10.85
C THR A 361 -6.41 11.80 -11.53
N GLY A 362 -7.07 10.93 -10.79
CA GLY A 362 -7.50 9.60 -11.24
C GLY A 362 -6.32 8.64 -11.47
N LYS A 363 -5.08 9.07 -11.20
CA LYS A 363 -3.85 8.30 -11.37
C LYS A 363 -3.40 7.75 -10.02
N LEU A 364 -2.83 6.55 -10.05
CA LEU A 364 -2.30 5.89 -8.84
C LEU A 364 -0.96 6.45 -8.38
N VAL A 365 -0.24 7.11 -9.28
CA VAL A 365 1.11 7.63 -9.05
C VAL A 365 1.20 9.11 -9.37
N LEU A 366 2.14 9.79 -8.73
CA LEU A 366 2.38 11.22 -8.95
C LEU A 366 2.91 11.49 -10.35
N PHE A 367 3.77 10.62 -10.88
CA PHE A 367 4.39 10.77 -12.18
C PHE A 367 3.94 9.65 -13.12
N GLN A 368 3.43 10.01 -14.28
CA GLN A 368 3.09 9.09 -15.35
C GLN A 368 3.90 9.46 -16.58
N VAL A 369 4.60 8.48 -17.15
CA VAL A 369 5.32 8.66 -18.41
C VAL A 369 4.38 8.26 -19.54
N GLU A 370 4.21 9.16 -20.52
CA GLU A 370 3.48 8.92 -21.76
C GLU A 370 4.51 8.86 -22.90
N TYR A 371 4.50 7.76 -23.63
CA TYR A 371 5.41 7.56 -24.78
C TYR A 371 4.69 7.94 -26.06
N ASN A 372 4.83 9.19 -26.45
CA ASN A 372 4.20 9.71 -27.68
C ASN A 372 5.13 9.62 -28.90
N ASP A 373 6.44 9.53 -28.67
CA ASP A 373 7.46 9.52 -29.70
C ASP A 373 8.09 8.14 -29.88
N THR A 374 8.35 7.75 -31.13
CA THR A 374 9.10 6.53 -31.46
C THR A 374 10.59 6.83 -31.49
N TRP A 375 11.38 5.93 -30.90
CA TRP A 375 12.86 6.07 -30.94
C TRP A 375 13.43 5.76 -32.31
N HIS A 376 14.60 6.36 -32.65
CA HIS A 376 15.31 6.15 -33.89
C HIS A 376 16.66 5.46 -33.65
N TYR A 377 17.15 4.70 -34.64
CA TYR A 377 18.37 3.90 -34.49
C TYR A 377 19.64 4.73 -34.15
N PHE A 378 19.73 5.96 -34.56
CA PHE A 378 20.89 6.83 -34.24
C PHE A 378 20.93 7.23 -32.75
N GLU A 379 19.81 7.17 -32.05
CA GLU A 379 19.71 7.51 -30.63
C GLU A 379 20.35 6.45 -29.72
N ILE A 380 20.58 5.23 -30.24
CA ILE A 380 21.20 4.12 -29.46
C ILE A 380 22.59 4.55 -28.96
N VAL A 381 23.36 5.30 -29.74
CA VAL A 381 24.70 5.78 -29.33
C VAL A 381 24.55 6.68 -28.10
N SER A 382 23.58 7.60 -28.10
CA SER A 382 23.28 8.48 -26.95
C SER A 382 22.83 7.71 -25.74
N PHE A 383 21.99 6.68 -25.90
CA PHE A 383 21.54 5.81 -24.79
C PHE A 383 22.70 5.04 -24.18
N VAL A 384 23.62 4.52 -24.98
CA VAL A 384 24.83 3.83 -24.49
C VAL A 384 25.71 4.79 -23.68
N LEU A 385 25.96 6.00 -24.21
CA LEU A 385 26.75 7.01 -23.51
C LEU A 385 26.12 7.42 -22.18
N LEU A 386 24.79 7.63 -22.15
CA LEU A 386 24.05 7.91 -20.93
C LEU A 386 24.11 6.74 -19.94
N GLY A 387 24.02 5.50 -20.42
CA GLY A 387 24.14 4.30 -19.60
C GLY A 387 25.52 4.17 -18.94
N VAL A 388 26.59 4.40 -19.70
CA VAL A 388 27.97 4.40 -19.19
C VAL A 388 28.16 5.52 -18.16
N PHE A 389 27.70 6.72 -18.47
CA PHE A 389 27.79 7.87 -17.56
C PHE A 389 27.01 7.57 -16.25
N GLY A 390 25.77 7.07 -16.35
CA GLY A 390 24.95 6.73 -15.20
C GLY A 390 25.59 5.65 -14.33
N GLY A 391 26.20 4.63 -14.93
CA GLY A 391 26.92 3.57 -14.21
C GLY A 391 28.14 4.10 -13.44
N LEU A 392 28.96 4.90 -14.09
CA LEU A 392 30.14 5.53 -13.45
C LEU A 392 29.74 6.50 -12.33
N TYR A 393 28.71 7.30 -12.58
CA TYR A 393 28.16 8.22 -11.56
C TYR A 393 27.60 7.47 -10.36
N GLY A 394 26.85 6.41 -10.59
CA GLY A 394 26.30 5.56 -9.51
C GLY A 394 27.40 4.92 -8.67
N GLU A 395 28.45 4.38 -9.30
CA GLU A 395 29.60 3.83 -8.57
C GLU A 395 30.29 4.89 -7.70
N TYR A 396 30.51 6.07 -8.24
CA TYR A 396 31.12 7.19 -7.50
C TYR A 396 30.28 7.58 -6.29
N VAL A 397 28.96 7.73 -6.44
CA VAL A 397 28.03 8.08 -5.34
C VAL A 397 28.06 7.02 -4.25
N VAL A 398 28.03 5.72 -4.60
CA VAL A 398 28.09 4.62 -3.63
C VAL A 398 29.42 4.64 -2.87
N ARG A 399 30.54 4.79 -3.55
CA ARG A 399 31.86 4.89 -2.92
C ARG A 399 31.94 6.08 -1.97
N PHE A 400 31.48 7.24 -2.41
CA PHE A 400 31.44 8.44 -1.59
C PHE A 400 30.56 8.26 -0.35
N HIS A 401 29.38 7.70 -0.50
CA HIS A 401 28.49 7.41 0.62
C HIS A 401 29.13 6.48 1.65
N LEU A 402 29.79 5.41 1.21
CA LEU A 402 30.51 4.50 2.09
C LEU A 402 31.67 5.20 2.85
N GLN A 403 32.37 6.13 2.19
CA GLN A 403 33.42 6.93 2.84
C GLN A 403 32.83 7.82 3.94
N VAL A 404 31.70 8.50 3.65
CA VAL A 404 30.99 9.35 4.63
C VAL A 404 30.51 8.53 5.83
N GLN A 405 29.97 7.33 5.58
CA GLN A 405 29.53 6.44 6.65
C GLN A 405 30.68 5.96 7.55
N ARG A 406 31.86 5.70 6.97
CA ARG A 406 33.05 5.32 7.75
C ARG A 406 33.58 6.48 8.58
N PHE A 407 33.42 7.70 8.12
CA PHE A 407 33.84 8.91 8.85
C PHE A 407 32.88 9.26 10.00
N ARG A 408 31.60 8.96 9.87
CA ARG A 408 30.55 9.22 10.88
C ARG A 408 30.55 8.18 12.00
#